data_1cd677751d32c950823ce020a8d9038a
#
_entry.id   1cd677751d32c950823ce020a8d9038a
#
_cell.length_a   1.000
_cell.length_b   1.000
_cell.length_c   1.000
_cell.angle_alpha   90.00
_cell.angle_beta   90.00
_cell.angle_gamma   90.00
#
_symmetry.space_group_name_H-M   'P 1'
#
loop_
_entity.id
_entity.type
_entity.pdbx_description
1 polymer ?
#
loop_
_entity_poly.entity_id
_entity_poly.type
_entity_poly.pdbx_seq_one_letter_code
_entity_poly.pdbx_strand_id
1 'polypeptide(L)'
;CGHISPENGSVLNHIHVLFEWEQVPGALNYELHISEDINFSSTVFEVTDFSLAFIDENNLNWETTYYWRLRANFPNYSSEWLPPYSFTTSEALSSSSIDYINPSQYQEGVAVFGAFFNYFSAAIDHTGKEIWNSGLNSFVYYSSNPFGNVFGCNLLSGVENNLPGMEISFQNEIIWEEPNDDFLHHDIIKLPNGNYLGIVETNSLGPIPIGGWTASFQNLGFQADGVTIEF
;
A
#
# COMPACT_ATOMS: atom_id res chain seq x y z
N CYS A 1 28.41 2.41 7.72
CA CYS A 1 27.35 1.57 7.15
C CYS A 1 26.33 1.31 8.24
N GLY A 2 25.11 1.57 7.96
CA GLY A 2 23.96 1.28 8.83
C GLY A 2 22.82 0.74 7.98
N HIS A 3 21.95 -0.05 8.59
CA HIS A 3 20.69 -0.43 8.01
C HIS A 3 19.74 0.79 8.00
N ILE A 4 18.96 0.96 6.94
CA ILE A 4 17.95 2.02 6.84
C ILE A 4 16.56 1.39 6.85
N SER A 5 16.27 0.49 5.91
CA SER A 5 14.97 -0.17 5.77
C SER A 5 15.16 -1.67 5.49
N PRO A 6 14.31 -2.56 6.03
CA PRO A 6 13.31 -2.31 7.07
C PRO A 6 13.92 -1.91 8.43
N GLU A 7 13.20 -1.08 9.19
CA GLU A 7 13.62 -0.72 10.54
C GLU A 7 13.62 -1.93 11.47
N ASN A 8 14.56 -1.93 12.43
CA ASN A 8 14.68 -3.05 13.37
C ASN A 8 13.43 -3.22 14.24
N GLY A 9 12.84 -4.40 14.20
CA GLY A 9 11.62 -4.76 14.93
C GLY A 9 10.33 -4.29 14.26
N SER A 10 10.36 -3.78 13.02
CA SER A 10 9.17 -3.35 12.31
C SER A 10 8.23 -4.51 11.99
N VAL A 11 6.94 -4.19 11.86
CA VAL A 11 5.91 -5.10 11.34
C VAL A 11 5.46 -4.56 9.99
N LEU A 12 5.61 -5.36 8.95
CA LEU A 12 5.32 -4.98 7.58
C LEU A 12 3.97 -5.56 7.12
N ASN A 13 3.20 -4.75 6.43
CA ASN A 13 1.95 -5.13 5.78
C ASN A 13 2.13 -5.50 4.30
N HIS A 14 3.34 -5.91 3.94
CA HIS A 14 3.72 -6.30 2.59
C HIS A 14 4.88 -7.29 2.63
N ILE A 15 5.01 -8.07 1.55
CA ILE A 15 6.06 -9.08 1.38
C ILE A 15 6.99 -8.77 0.20
N HIS A 16 6.72 -7.73 -0.60
CA HIS A 16 7.71 -7.12 -1.48
C HIS A 16 8.48 -6.09 -0.66
N VAL A 17 9.68 -6.43 -0.22
CA VAL A 17 10.39 -5.66 0.80
C VAL A 17 11.59 -4.95 0.22
N LEU A 18 11.65 -3.64 0.45
CA LEU A 18 12.80 -2.79 0.14
C LEU A 18 13.81 -2.85 1.28
N PHE A 19 15.01 -3.35 0.98
CA PHE A 19 16.19 -3.26 1.86
C PHE A 19 17.02 -2.08 1.43
N GLU A 20 17.33 -1.19 2.37
CA GLU A 20 18.16 -0.01 2.13
C GLU A 20 19.25 0.09 3.20
N TRP A 21 20.39 0.64 2.80
CA TRP A 21 21.53 0.83 3.69
C TRP A 21 22.38 2.03 3.33
N GLU A 22 23.20 2.46 4.28
CA GLU A 22 24.12 3.57 4.10
C GLU A 22 25.33 3.18 3.24
N GLN A 23 25.80 4.12 2.44
CA GLN A 23 27.04 3.97 1.69
C GLN A 23 28.26 3.87 2.59
N VAL A 24 29.15 2.95 2.24
CA VAL A 24 30.49 2.84 2.83
C VAL A 24 31.52 3.34 1.84
N PRO A 25 32.32 4.39 2.16
CA PRO A 25 33.36 4.87 1.26
C PRO A 25 34.36 3.79 0.88
N GLY A 26 34.57 3.60 -0.41
CA GLY A 26 35.52 2.62 -0.94
C GLY A 26 34.97 1.18 -1.07
N ALA A 27 33.74 0.92 -0.65
CA ALA A 27 33.07 -0.35 -0.94
C ALA A 27 32.80 -0.51 -2.44
N LEU A 28 33.01 -1.72 -2.95
CA LEU A 28 32.71 -2.09 -4.34
C LEU A 28 31.25 -2.54 -4.49
N ASN A 29 30.78 -3.31 -3.54
CA ASN A 29 29.42 -3.83 -3.45
C ASN A 29 29.09 -4.22 -2.01
N TYR A 30 27.86 -4.66 -1.82
CA TYR A 30 27.33 -5.07 -0.53
C TYR A 30 26.80 -6.48 -0.63
N GLU A 31 26.95 -7.24 0.44
CA GLU A 31 26.38 -8.57 0.58
C GLU A 31 25.30 -8.53 1.64
N LEU A 32 24.09 -8.90 1.22
CA LEU A 32 22.88 -8.94 2.04
C LEU A 32 22.48 -10.39 2.25
N HIS A 33 22.26 -10.80 3.50
CA HIS A 33 21.72 -12.11 3.87
C HIS A 33 20.41 -11.95 4.62
N ILE A 34 19.41 -12.76 4.28
CA ILE A 34 18.12 -12.86 4.96
C ILE A 34 17.94 -14.27 5.51
N SER A 35 17.46 -14.38 6.75
CA SER A 35 17.27 -15.64 7.46
C SER A 35 16.03 -15.58 8.36
N GLU A 36 15.41 -16.71 8.63
CA GLU A 36 14.43 -16.87 9.71
C GLU A 36 15.10 -17.18 11.06
N ASP A 37 16.41 -17.43 11.07
CA ASP A 37 17.21 -17.69 12.25
C ASP A 37 18.21 -16.55 12.49
N ILE A 38 18.19 -15.98 13.69
CA ILE A 38 19.09 -14.88 14.09
C ILE A 38 20.58 -15.25 13.99
N ASN A 39 20.92 -16.54 14.08
CA ASN A 39 22.29 -17.02 13.95
C ASN A 39 22.71 -17.26 12.51
N PHE A 40 21.79 -17.13 11.54
CA PHE A 40 22.04 -17.38 10.12
C PHE A 40 22.61 -18.77 9.85
N SER A 41 22.08 -19.80 10.55
CA SER A 41 22.44 -21.19 10.31
C SER A 41 21.98 -21.68 8.93
N SER A 42 20.94 -21.06 8.40
CA SER A 42 20.46 -21.15 7.02
C SER A 42 19.98 -19.79 6.57
N THR A 43 20.05 -19.52 5.28
CA THR A 43 19.55 -18.26 4.68
C THR A 43 18.32 -18.57 3.83
N VAL A 44 17.37 -17.63 3.83
CA VAL A 44 16.23 -17.62 2.89
C VAL A 44 16.74 -17.25 1.51
N PHE A 45 17.53 -16.17 1.45
CA PHE A 45 18.29 -15.80 0.25
C PHE A 45 19.53 -14.96 0.62
N GLU A 46 20.43 -14.89 -0.36
CA GLU A 46 21.65 -14.09 -0.30
C GLU A 46 21.79 -13.32 -1.62
N VAL A 47 22.20 -12.09 -1.54
CA VAL A 47 22.43 -11.26 -2.72
C VAL A 47 23.66 -10.38 -2.56
N THR A 48 24.37 -10.18 -3.67
CA THR A 48 25.43 -9.16 -3.76
C THR A 48 24.96 -8.06 -4.69
N ASP A 49 24.89 -6.84 -4.19
CA ASP A 49 24.39 -5.70 -4.94
C ASP A 49 25.41 -4.55 -4.95
N PHE A 50 25.44 -3.79 -6.03
CA PHE A 50 26.30 -2.63 -6.23
C PHE A 50 25.60 -1.31 -5.84
N SER A 51 24.30 -1.35 -5.65
CA SER A 51 23.48 -0.21 -5.22
C SER A 51 23.40 -0.12 -3.69
N LEU A 52 22.64 0.82 -3.19
CA LEU A 52 22.35 1.01 -1.77
C LEU A 52 20.97 0.51 -1.38
N ALA A 53 20.29 -0.16 -2.31
CA ALA A 53 18.96 -0.69 -2.13
C ALA A 53 18.76 -1.99 -2.92
N PHE A 54 17.95 -2.89 -2.37
CA PHE A 54 17.53 -4.13 -3.01
C PHE A 54 16.05 -4.37 -2.67
N ILE A 55 15.26 -4.78 -3.67
CA ILE A 55 13.86 -5.16 -3.46
C ILE A 55 13.74 -6.66 -3.63
N ASP A 56 13.29 -7.36 -2.57
CA ASP A 56 12.86 -8.75 -2.70
C ASP A 56 11.38 -8.81 -3.05
N GLU A 57 11.05 -9.56 -4.10
CA GLU A 57 9.68 -9.75 -4.59
C GLU A 57 9.20 -11.21 -4.51
N ASN A 58 10.11 -12.16 -4.17
CA ASN A 58 9.82 -13.57 -4.40
C ASN A 58 10.03 -14.50 -3.21
N ASN A 59 10.86 -14.11 -2.25
CA ASN A 59 11.38 -15.06 -1.26
C ASN A 59 10.68 -14.97 0.10
N LEU A 60 9.96 -13.88 0.34
CA LEU A 60 9.33 -13.64 1.63
C LEU A 60 7.89 -14.14 1.68
N ASN A 61 7.46 -14.52 2.87
CA ASN A 61 6.12 -15.01 3.16
C ASN A 61 5.47 -14.17 4.25
N TRP A 62 4.15 -14.25 4.37
CA TRP A 62 3.38 -13.66 5.45
C TRP A 62 3.62 -14.39 6.79
N GLU A 63 3.27 -13.76 7.91
CA GLU A 63 3.33 -14.31 9.28
C GLU A 63 4.72 -14.83 9.69
N THR A 64 5.78 -14.24 9.16
CA THR A 64 7.15 -14.73 9.34
C THR A 64 8.05 -13.64 9.88
N THR A 65 8.87 -13.98 10.88
CA THR A 65 9.93 -13.08 11.36
C THR A 65 11.21 -13.39 10.62
N TYR A 66 11.79 -12.35 10.07
CA TYR A 66 13.06 -12.40 9.35
C TYR A 66 14.12 -11.61 10.06
N TYR A 67 15.36 -12.07 9.91
CA TYR A 67 16.59 -11.37 10.31
C TYR A 67 17.39 -11.05 9.07
N TRP A 68 17.95 -9.87 9.01
CA TRP A 68 18.79 -9.47 7.89
C TRP A 68 20.06 -8.79 8.35
N ARG A 69 21.14 -9.08 7.67
CA ARG A 69 22.46 -8.52 7.92
C ARG A 69 23.13 -8.12 6.63
N LEU A 70 24.06 -7.20 6.75
CA LEU A 70 24.77 -6.60 5.66
C LEU A 70 26.26 -6.55 5.95
N ARG A 71 27.09 -6.68 4.92
CA ARG A 71 28.51 -6.30 4.96
C ARG A 71 28.91 -5.61 3.66
N ALA A 72 29.97 -4.78 3.74
CA ALA A 72 30.57 -4.13 2.59
C ALA A 72 31.77 -4.95 2.08
N ASN A 73 31.89 -5.09 0.78
CA ASN A 73 33.01 -5.75 0.11
C ASN A 73 33.94 -4.71 -0.52
N PHE A 74 35.23 -4.88 -0.28
CA PHE A 74 36.33 -4.05 -0.78
C PHE A 74 37.22 -4.86 -1.72
N PRO A 75 38.15 -4.26 -2.48
CA PRO A 75 38.96 -4.98 -3.46
C PRO A 75 39.70 -6.20 -2.94
N ASN A 76 40.08 -6.22 -1.67
CA ASN A 76 40.90 -7.28 -1.10
C ASN A 76 40.35 -7.90 0.20
N TYR A 77 39.22 -7.44 0.69
CA TYR A 77 38.59 -7.94 1.92
C TYR A 77 37.11 -7.59 1.98
N SER A 78 36.36 -8.26 2.86
CA SER A 78 35.02 -7.88 3.28
C SER A 78 35.05 -7.33 4.70
N SER A 79 34.16 -6.42 5.02
CA SER A 79 33.96 -5.97 6.41
C SER A 79 33.38 -7.11 7.27
N GLU A 80 33.44 -6.93 8.60
CA GLU A 80 32.56 -7.72 9.46
C GLU A 80 31.09 -7.49 9.12
N TRP A 81 30.26 -8.48 9.42
CA TRP A 81 28.82 -8.34 9.34
C TRP A 81 28.33 -7.30 10.33
N LEU A 82 27.40 -6.47 9.89
CA LEU A 82 26.64 -5.65 10.83
C LEU A 82 25.76 -6.54 11.73
N PRO A 83 25.49 -6.10 12.96
CA PRO A 83 24.51 -6.76 13.82
C PRO A 83 23.18 -6.90 13.07
N PRO A 84 22.51 -8.05 13.12
CA PRO A 84 21.29 -8.25 12.36
C PRO A 84 20.15 -7.35 12.86
N TYR A 85 19.36 -6.86 11.93
CA TYR A 85 18.04 -6.29 12.18
C TYR A 85 16.97 -7.36 11.98
N SER A 86 15.82 -7.18 12.59
CA SER A 86 14.66 -8.05 12.40
C SER A 86 13.47 -7.26 11.89
N PHE A 87 12.58 -7.92 11.17
CA PHE A 87 11.23 -7.46 10.85
C PHE A 87 10.29 -8.66 10.82
N THR A 88 8.99 -8.41 10.94
CA THR A 88 7.97 -9.43 10.86
C THR A 88 6.95 -9.01 9.81
N THR A 89 6.60 -9.90 8.90
CA THR A 89 5.46 -9.71 8.00
C THR A 89 4.16 -10.04 8.73
N SER A 90 3.13 -9.21 8.59
CA SER A 90 1.83 -9.45 9.19
C SER A 90 1.10 -10.63 8.52
N GLU A 91 -0.16 -10.83 8.83
CA GLU A 91 -0.99 -11.85 8.20
C GLU A 91 -1.50 -11.38 6.83
N ALA A 92 -1.72 -12.32 5.89
CA ALA A 92 -2.47 -12.09 4.68
C ALA A 92 -3.97 -11.98 5.00
N LEU A 93 -4.65 -11.01 4.40
CA LEU A 93 -6.07 -10.75 4.63
C LEU A 93 -6.98 -11.38 3.57
N SER A 94 -6.43 -11.73 2.40
CA SER A 94 -7.18 -12.34 1.31
C SER A 94 -6.70 -13.75 1.01
N SER A 95 -7.60 -14.57 0.47
CA SER A 95 -7.33 -15.88 -0.11
C SER A 95 -7.57 -15.87 -1.62
N SER A 96 -7.05 -14.86 -2.30
CA SER A 96 -7.25 -14.65 -3.73
C SER A 96 -6.56 -15.72 -4.57
N SER A 97 -7.16 -16.06 -5.69
CA SER A 97 -6.57 -16.91 -6.73
C SER A 97 -6.86 -16.36 -8.10
N ILE A 98 -6.00 -16.64 -9.05
CA ILE A 98 -6.21 -16.29 -10.45
C ILE A 98 -6.60 -17.53 -11.23
N ASP A 99 -7.82 -17.53 -11.78
CA ASP A 99 -8.34 -18.66 -12.57
C ASP A 99 -7.87 -18.63 -14.02
N TYR A 100 -7.62 -17.44 -14.57
CA TYR A 100 -7.24 -17.30 -15.97
C TYR A 100 -6.41 -16.04 -16.24
N ILE A 101 -5.32 -16.21 -16.97
CA ILE A 101 -4.52 -15.12 -17.55
C ILE A 101 -4.43 -15.32 -19.06
N ASN A 102 -4.77 -14.29 -19.85
CA ASN A 102 -4.46 -14.28 -21.27
C ASN A 102 -3.07 -13.66 -21.50
N PRO A 103 -2.03 -14.46 -21.83
CA PRO A 103 -0.66 -13.96 -21.94
C PRO A 103 -0.49 -12.88 -23.02
N SER A 104 -1.37 -12.83 -24.02
CA SER A 104 -1.30 -11.83 -25.09
C SER A 104 -1.89 -10.46 -24.70
N GLN A 105 -2.61 -10.40 -23.58
CA GLN A 105 -3.27 -9.21 -23.06
C GLN A 105 -2.78 -8.86 -21.63
N TYR A 106 -1.90 -9.68 -21.07
CA TYR A 106 -1.34 -9.45 -19.77
C TYR A 106 -0.38 -8.24 -19.82
N GLN A 107 -0.56 -7.33 -18.88
CA GLN A 107 0.36 -6.24 -18.59
C GLN A 107 0.96 -6.48 -17.22
N GLU A 108 2.28 -6.36 -17.08
CA GLU A 108 2.94 -6.45 -15.78
C GLU A 108 2.39 -5.41 -14.82
N GLY A 109 2.19 -5.81 -13.56
CA GLY A 109 1.67 -4.97 -12.50
C GLY A 109 1.00 -5.77 -11.42
N VAL A 110 0.37 -5.05 -10.50
CA VAL A 110 -0.38 -5.60 -9.38
C VAL A 110 -1.85 -5.21 -9.50
N ALA A 111 -2.74 -6.07 -9.01
CA ALA A 111 -4.15 -5.74 -8.89
C ALA A 111 -4.46 -5.33 -7.45
N VAL A 112 -4.91 -4.09 -7.26
CA VAL A 112 -5.33 -3.57 -5.95
C VAL A 112 -6.85 -3.58 -5.89
N PHE A 113 -7.41 -4.04 -4.78
CA PHE A 113 -8.86 -4.09 -4.57
C PHE A 113 -9.24 -3.77 -3.13
N GLY A 114 -10.48 -3.34 -2.94
CA GLY A 114 -11.10 -3.16 -1.64
C GLY A 114 -12.22 -4.19 -1.43
N ALA A 115 -12.33 -4.75 -0.24
CA ALA A 115 -13.33 -5.72 0.15
C ALA A 115 -14.37 -5.09 1.08
N PHE A 116 -15.57 -4.82 0.59
CA PHE A 116 -16.63 -4.18 1.37
C PHE A 116 -17.24 -5.07 2.47
N PHE A 117 -17.19 -6.39 2.34
CA PHE A 117 -17.81 -7.28 3.34
C PHE A 117 -16.94 -7.50 4.58
N ASN A 118 -15.62 -7.40 4.44
CA ASN A 118 -14.67 -7.57 5.54
C ASN A 118 -13.87 -6.29 5.81
N TYR A 119 -14.11 -5.25 5.00
CA TYR A 119 -13.53 -3.91 5.15
C TYR A 119 -12.01 -3.91 5.24
N PHE A 120 -11.37 -4.43 4.20
CA PHE A 120 -9.92 -4.36 4.03
C PHE A 120 -9.58 -4.08 2.57
N SER A 121 -8.34 -3.75 2.32
CA SER A 121 -7.78 -3.64 0.97
C SER A 121 -6.54 -4.49 0.83
N ALA A 122 -6.34 -5.04 -0.33
CA ALA A 122 -5.16 -5.84 -0.63
C ALA A 122 -4.69 -5.61 -2.06
N ALA A 123 -3.40 -5.91 -2.29
CA ALA A 123 -2.82 -6.02 -3.61
C ALA A 123 -2.32 -7.44 -3.85
N ILE A 124 -2.58 -7.96 -5.02
CA ILE A 124 -2.12 -9.28 -5.47
C ILE A 124 -1.23 -9.14 -6.70
N ASP A 125 -0.27 -10.05 -6.81
CA ASP A 125 0.57 -10.19 -8.01
C ASP A 125 -0.15 -10.99 -9.11
N HIS A 126 0.56 -11.22 -10.22
CA HIS A 126 0.05 -11.98 -11.37
C HIS A 126 -0.22 -13.47 -11.07
N THR A 127 0.23 -13.99 -9.94
CA THR A 127 -0.05 -15.37 -9.51
C THR A 127 -1.27 -15.46 -8.60
N GLY A 128 -1.80 -14.31 -8.15
CA GLY A 128 -2.86 -14.21 -7.15
C GLY A 128 -2.34 -14.19 -5.72
N LYS A 129 -1.02 -14.19 -5.51
CA LYS A 129 -0.43 -14.08 -4.18
C LYS A 129 -0.64 -12.65 -3.67
N GLU A 130 -1.19 -12.53 -2.47
CA GLU A 130 -1.27 -11.23 -1.80
C GLU A 130 0.14 -10.74 -1.45
N ILE A 131 0.44 -9.50 -1.83
CA ILE A 131 1.75 -8.88 -1.65
C ILE A 131 1.72 -7.65 -0.75
N TRP A 132 0.55 -7.07 -0.54
CA TRP A 132 0.30 -5.92 0.32
C TRP A 132 -1.13 -5.96 0.84
N ASN A 133 -1.36 -5.42 2.03
CA ASN A 133 -2.72 -5.17 2.54
C ASN A 133 -2.78 -3.93 3.45
N SER A 134 -4.00 -3.48 3.72
CA SER A 134 -4.27 -2.32 4.57
C SER A 134 -4.13 -2.60 6.09
N GLY A 135 -3.65 -3.77 6.47
CA GLY A 135 -3.56 -4.19 7.87
C GLY A 135 -4.93 -4.27 8.53
N LEU A 136 -4.98 -4.04 9.83
CA LEU A 136 -6.21 -4.08 10.63
C LEU A 136 -7.11 -2.84 10.46
N ASN A 137 -6.72 -1.90 9.61
CA ASN A 137 -7.54 -0.73 9.30
C ASN A 137 -8.73 -1.16 8.43
N SER A 138 -9.92 -0.77 8.83
CA SER A 138 -11.14 -0.99 8.04
C SER A 138 -11.16 -0.08 6.79
N PHE A 139 -10.08 -0.12 6.02
CA PHE A 139 -9.85 0.72 4.85
C PHE A 139 -10.29 0.01 3.57
N VAL A 140 -11.10 0.68 2.76
CA VAL A 140 -11.57 0.19 1.46
C VAL A 140 -11.01 1.04 0.33
N TYR A 141 -10.26 0.40 -0.55
CA TYR A 141 -9.58 1.00 -1.69
C TYR A 141 -10.54 1.52 -2.75
N TYR A 142 -10.28 2.71 -3.25
CA TYR A 142 -10.93 3.29 -4.43
C TYR A 142 -9.94 3.50 -5.58
N SER A 143 -8.80 4.11 -5.30
CA SER A 143 -7.78 4.42 -6.30
C SER A 143 -6.38 4.54 -5.70
N SER A 144 -5.37 4.69 -6.54
CA SER A 144 -4.00 4.97 -6.13
C SER A 144 -3.34 5.95 -7.10
N ASN A 145 -2.30 6.63 -6.62
CA ASN A 145 -1.48 7.47 -7.47
C ASN A 145 -0.16 6.77 -7.86
N PRO A 146 0.60 7.32 -8.83
CA PRO A 146 1.88 6.74 -9.26
C PRO A 146 2.98 6.73 -8.18
N PHE A 147 2.77 7.40 -7.05
CA PHE A 147 3.74 7.48 -5.95
C PHE A 147 3.48 6.45 -4.86
N GLY A 148 2.48 5.56 -5.05
CA GLY A 148 2.15 4.50 -4.08
C GLY A 148 1.19 4.94 -2.97
N ASN A 149 0.68 6.17 -2.98
CA ASN A 149 -0.39 6.55 -2.06
C ASN A 149 -1.71 5.95 -2.50
N VAL A 150 -2.48 5.51 -1.53
CA VAL A 150 -3.74 4.79 -1.70
C VAL A 150 -4.88 5.65 -1.18
N PHE A 151 -5.92 5.82 -1.99
CA PHE A 151 -7.12 6.58 -1.67
C PHE A 151 -8.28 5.62 -1.45
N GLY A 152 -9.08 5.90 -0.45
CA GLY A 152 -10.23 5.08 -0.12
C GLY A 152 -11.04 5.68 1.01
N CYS A 153 -11.78 4.85 1.69
CA CYS A 153 -12.54 5.23 2.86
C CYS A 153 -12.21 4.36 4.06
N ASN A 154 -12.39 4.89 5.25
CA ASN A 154 -12.39 4.12 6.47
C ASN A 154 -13.82 3.81 6.89
N LEU A 155 -14.14 2.56 7.18
CA LEU A 155 -15.45 2.23 7.70
C LEU A 155 -15.50 2.48 9.21
N LEU A 156 -16.31 3.43 9.61
CA LEU A 156 -16.61 3.66 11.02
C LEU A 156 -17.69 2.68 11.49
N SER A 157 -17.42 1.98 12.59
CA SER A 157 -18.36 1.05 13.22
C SER A 157 -19.71 1.70 13.51
N GLY A 158 -20.79 1.11 13.00
CA GLY A 158 -22.16 1.49 13.31
C GLY A 158 -22.78 2.55 12.39
N VAL A 159 -22.12 2.92 11.29
CA VAL A 159 -22.63 3.91 10.34
C VAL A 159 -22.52 3.36 8.93
N GLU A 160 -23.62 2.85 8.39
CA GLU A 160 -23.64 2.17 7.08
C GLU A 160 -23.33 3.09 5.88
N ASN A 161 -23.47 4.40 6.03
CA ASN A 161 -23.33 5.35 4.92
C ASN A 161 -22.23 6.43 5.16
N ASN A 162 -21.56 6.40 6.30
CA ASN A 162 -20.53 7.37 6.61
C ASN A 162 -19.16 6.73 6.41
N LEU A 163 -18.57 7.01 5.27
CA LEU A 163 -17.29 6.45 4.84
C LEU A 163 -16.29 7.59 4.68
N PRO A 164 -15.66 8.07 5.78
CA PRO A 164 -14.69 9.17 5.68
C PRO A 164 -13.59 8.83 4.71
N GLY A 165 -13.33 9.77 3.81
CA GLY A 165 -12.25 9.66 2.84
C GLY A 165 -10.90 9.64 3.52
N MET A 166 -9.99 8.83 3.01
CA MET A 166 -8.61 8.73 3.50
C MET A 166 -7.61 8.64 2.36
N GLU A 167 -6.43 9.18 2.61
CA GLU A 167 -5.20 8.87 1.88
C GLU A 167 -4.23 8.22 2.84
N ILE A 168 -3.72 7.06 2.48
CA ILE A 168 -2.70 6.34 3.24
C ILE A 168 -1.47 6.09 2.38
N SER A 169 -0.30 5.98 3.03
CA SER A 169 0.91 5.51 2.39
C SER A 169 0.87 3.99 2.16
N PHE A 170 1.82 3.50 1.39
CA PHE A 170 2.04 2.06 1.22
C PHE A 170 2.33 1.34 2.55
N GLN A 171 2.89 2.04 3.53
CA GLN A 171 3.15 1.52 4.88
C GLN A 171 1.95 1.66 5.82
N ASN A 172 0.75 1.99 5.31
CA ASN A 172 -0.47 2.23 6.08
C ASN A 172 -0.41 3.46 7.00
N GLU A 173 0.49 4.40 6.76
CA GLU A 173 0.49 5.68 7.45
C GLU A 173 -0.63 6.57 6.91
N ILE A 174 -1.44 7.14 7.80
CA ILE A 174 -2.49 8.09 7.41
C ILE A 174 -1.83 9.40 6.99
N ILE A 175 -1.97 9.75 5.70
CA ILE A 175 -1.48 11.01 5.13
C ILE A 175 -2.54 12.09 5.29
N TRP A 176 -3.79 11.72 5.08
CA TRP A 176 -4.94 12.61 5.22
C TRP A 176 -6.19 11.80 5.54
N GLU A 177 -7.03 12.38 6.36
CA GLU A 177 -8.35 11.88 6.72
C GLU A 177 -9.36 13.03 6.61
N GLU A 178 -10.55 12.75 6.14
CA GLU A 178 -11.61 13.72 6.01
C GLU A 178 -11.96 14.37 7.35
N PRO A 179 -11.93 15.72 7.44
CA PRO A 179 -11.98 16.41 8.74
C PRO A 179 -13.39 16.62 9.29
N ASN A 180 -14.42 16.25 8.55
CA ASN A 180 -15.81 16.46 8.90
C ASN A 180 -16.65 15.18 8.81
N ASP A 181 -17.90 15.24 9.21
CA ASP A 181 -18.84 14.11 9.21
C ASP A 181 -19.71 14.04 7.95
N ASP A 182 -19.39 14.81 6.91
CA ASP A 182 -20.18 14.88 5.66
C ASP A 182 -19.77 13.82 4.60
N PHE A 183 -19.00 12.93 4.94
CA PHE A 183 -18.37 11.78 4.31
C PHE A 183 -18.57 11.55 2.82
N LEU A 184 -17.44 11.30 2.16
CA LEU A 184 -17.32 10.98 0.75
C LEU A 184 -17.97 9.63 0.42
N HIS A 185 -18.73 9.61 -0.66
CA HIS A 185 -19.44 8.44 -1.11
C HIS A 185 -18.74 7.81 -2.33
N HIS A 186 -18.07 6.69 -2.10
CA HIS A 186 -17.51 5.80 -3.11
C HIS A 186 -16.39 6.33 -4.02
N ASP A 187 -15.94 7.57 -3.89
CA ASP A 187 -14.79 8.05 -4.67
C ASP A 187 -14.11 9.26 -4.02
N ILE A 188 -12.80 9.35 -4.20
CA ILE A 188 -11.99 10.47 -3.76
C ILE A 188 -10.78 10.65 -4.68
N ILE A 189 -10.48 11.88 -5.04
CA ILE A 189 -9.27 12.23 -5.78
C ILE A 189 -8.56 13.41 -5.13
N LYS A 190 -7.24 13.40 -5.18
CA LYS A 190 -6.39 14.53 -4.80
C LYS A 190 -6.10 15.39 -6.00
N LEU A 191 -6.42 16.67 -5.90
CA LEU A 191 -6.17 17.65 -6.95
C LEU A 191 -4.70 18.11 -6.95
N PRO A 192 -4.19 18.67 -8.07
CA PRO A 192 -2.80 19.15 -8.15
C PRO A 192 -2.45 20.26 -7.15
N ASN A 193 -3.44 21.00 -6.64
CA ASN A 193 -3.27 22.02 -5.61
C ASN A 193 -3.20 21.46 -4.18
N GLY A 194 -3.31 20.13 -4.02
CA GLY A 194 -3.29 19.44 -2.74
C GLY A 194 -4.66 19.29 -2.06
N ASN A 195 -5.72 19.85 -2.62
CA ASN A 195 -7.08 19.67 -2.12
C ASN A 195 -7.63 18.30 -2.53
N TYR A 196 -8.67 17.84 -1.82
CA TYR A 196 -9.38 16.62 -2.13
C TYR A 196 -10.76 16.94 -2.71
N LEU A 197 -11.20 16.11 -3.64
CA LEU A 197 -12.52 16.19 -4.25
C LEU A 197 -13.20 14.83 -4.12
N GLY A 198 -14.46 14.83 -3.70
CA GLY A 198 -15.26 13.62 -3.58
C GLY A 198 -16.76 13.93 -3.69
N ILE A 199 -17.56 12.88 -3.64
CA ILE A 199 -19.02 12.96 -3.70
C ILE A 199 -19.56 12.85 -2.27
N VAL A 200 -20.44 13.78 -1.88
CA VAL A 200 -21.09 13.79 -0.58
C VAL A 200 -22.59 13.64 -0.75
N GLU A 201 -23.21 12.75 0.01
CA GLU A 201 -24.66 12.63 0.07
C GLU A 201 -25.22 13.74 0.96
N THR A 202 -26.19 14.50 0.47
CA THR A 202 -26.84 15.54 1.24
C THR A 202 -28.35 15.37 1.23
N ASN A 203 -28.99 15.59 2.37
CA ASN A 203 -30.45 15.64 2.54
C ASN A 203 -31.06 17.01 2.17
N SER A 204 -30.30 17.87 1.52
CA SER A 204 -30.83 19.17 1.06
C SER A 204 -31.83 18.96 -0.08
N LEU A 205 -33.06 19.43 0.14
CA LEU A 205 -34.11 19.43 -0.88
C LEU A 205 -33.85 20.41 -2.05
N GLY A 206 -32.64 20.88 -2.20
CA GLY A 206 -32.23 21.81 -3.25
C GLY A 206 -32.38 23.29 -2.89
N PRO A 207 -32.14 24.22 -3.79
CA PRO A 207 -31.99 23.98 -5.21
C PRO A 207 -30.58 23.53 -5.57
N ILE A 208 -30.47 22.47 -6.36
CA ILE A 208 -29.26 22.19 -7.10
C ILE A 208 -28.92 23.45 -7.89
N PRO A 209 -27.65 23.94 -7.90
CA PRO A 209 -27.29 25.15 -8.61
C PRO A 209 -27.81 25.11 -10.06
N ILE A 210 -28.51 26.14 -10.48
CA ILE A 210 -29.07 26.22 -11.81
C ILE A 210 -27.94 26.35 -12.83
N GLY A 211 -27.77 25.33 -13.67
CA GLY A 211 -26.77 25.29 -14.74
C GLY A 211 -27.20 24.32 -15.85
N GLY A 212 -26.61 24.42 -17.03
CA GLY A 212 -26.97 23.57 -18.18
C GLY A 212 -26.79 22.06 -17.93
N TRP A 213 -25.92 21.67 -17.03
CA TRP A 213 -25.69 20.29 -16.59
C TRP A 213 -26.81 19.75 -15.68
N THR A 214 -27.48 20.60 -14.91
CA THR A 214 -28.60 20.21 -14.04
C THR A 214 -29.76 19.63 -14.85
N ALA A 215 -30.03 20.19 -16.03
CA ALA A 215 -31.05 19.68 -16.95
C ALA A 215 -30.70 18.29 -17.49
N SER A 216 -29.42 17.98 -17.69
CA SER A 216 -28.95 16.67 -18.11
C SER A 216 -29.11 15.61 -17.03
N PHE A 217 -28.88 15.96 -15.76
CA PHE A 217 -29.09 15.06 -14.61
C PHE A 217 -30.56 14.71 -14.42
N GLN A 218 -31.46 15.67 -14.55
CA GLN A 218 -32.91 15.41 -14.48
C GLN A 218 -33.40 14.48 -15.58
N ASN A 219 -32.82 14.55 -16.77
CA ASN A 219 -33.16 13.71 -17.90
C ASN A 219 -32.60 12.27 -17.80
N LEU A 220 -31.63 12.01 -16.90
CA LEU A 220 -31.08 10.68 -16.67
C LEU A 220 -31.85 9.88 -15.61
N GLY A 221 -32.97 10.44 -15.08
CA GLY A 221 -33.85 9.74 -14.13
C GLY A 221 -33.25 9.54 -12.74
N PHE A 222 -32.17 10.20 -12.41
CA PHE A 222 -31.71 10.32 -11.03
C PHE A 222 -32.70 11.20 -10.27
N GLN A 223 -33.50 10.61 -9.40
CA GLN A 223 -34.14 11.39 -8.35
C GLN A 223 -33.01 11.93 -7.50
N ALA A 224 -32.76 13.20 -7.62
CA ALA A 224 -31.80 13.90 -6.82
C ALA A 224 -32.37 14.09 -5.41
N ASP A 225 -32.34 13.07 -4.62
CA ASP A 225 -32.36 13.20 -3.17
C ASP A 225 -30.96 13.69 -2.79
N GLY A 226 -30.69 14.94 -3.22
CA GLY A 226 -29.61 15.75 -2.70
C GLY A 226 -28.17 15.24 -2.85
N VAL A 227 -27.70 14.98 -4.05
CA VAL A 227 -26.25 14.83 -4.30
C VAL A 227 -25.66 16.22 -4.58
N THR A 228 -24.78 16.68 -3.72
CA THR A 228 -24.01 17.92 -3.92
C THR A 228 -22.59 17.52 -4.34
N ILE A 229 -22.13 18.10 -5.44
CA ILE A 229 -20.72 18.04 -5.82
C ILE A 229 -20.11 19.36 -5.33
N GLU A 230 -19.27 19.32 -4.32
CA GLU A 230 -18.47 20.47 -3.90
C GLU A 230 -17.11 20.46 -4.62
N PHE A 231 -16.74 21.62 -5.20
CA PHE A 231 -15.49 21.84 -5.91
C PHE A 231 -14.48 22.61 -5.04
#